data_09beb2d70146abbaf334a6cf1c467f6a
#
_entry.id   09beb2d70146abbaf334a6cf1c467f6a
#
_cell.length_a   1.000
_cell.length_b   1.000
_cell.length_c   1.000
_cell.angle_alpha   90.00
_cell.angle_beta   90.00
_cell.angle_gamma   90.00
#
_symmetry.space_group_name_H-M   'P 1'
#
loop_
_entity.id
_entity.type
_entity.pdbx_description
1 polymer ?
#
loop_
_entity_poly.entity_id
_entity_poly.type
_entity_poly.pdbx_seq_one_letter_code
_entity_poly.pdbx_strand_id
1 'polypeptide(L)'
;MRMSAKALMRMRDTEKVMLRYYNDMGKNKGNCTWGIGFYAHKGVCSKEELERKVNVASVEAEYAKRVAEAERRVRLKVNMPLDQDQFDALVSFTYNTRSATNQRVYDALNSGNVDRASAIISGSVYVKVDGKAILASGLVKRRAEESAPFRGSGNSRVEATR
;
A
#
# COMPACT_ATOMS: atom_id res chain seq x y z
N MET A 1 -3.63 10.01 14.43
CA MET A 1 -2.95 8.69 14.49
C MET A 1 -1.88 8.63 13.42
N ARG A 2 -0.77 8.01 13.71
CA ARG A 2 0.33 7.72 12.79
C ARG A 2 0.59 6.23 12.75
N MET A 3 1.21 5.76 11.70
CA MET A 3 1.64 4.37 11.60
C MET A 3 2.63 4.02 12.71
N SER A 4 2.47 2.86 13.34
CA SER A 4 3.38 2.42 14.39
C SER A 4 4.79 2.15 13.84
N ALA A 5 5.81 2.33 14.68
CA ALA A 5 7.19 2.06 14.27
C ALA A 5 7.39 0.60 13.81
N LYS A 6 6.74 -0.35 14.49
CA LYS A 6 6.78 -1.78 14.14
C LYS A 6 6.19 -2.03 12.75
N ALA A 7 5.05 -1.44 12.44
CA ALA A 7 4.41 -1.61 11.13
C ALA A 7 5.19 -0.92 10.01
N LEU A 8 5.75 0.27 10.29
CA LEU A 8 6.60 1.00 9.37
C LEU A 8 7.86 0.20 9.00
N MET A 9 8.54 -0.38 9.98
CA MET A 9 9.70 -1.25 9.76
C MET A 9 9.32 -2.47 8.92
N ARG A 10 8.24 -3.17 9.29
CA ARG A 10 7.75 -4.35 8.57
C ARG A 10 7.42 -4.02 7.11
N MET A 11 6.74 -2.91 6.86
CA MET A 11 6.43 -2.47 5.50
C MET A 11 7.69 -2.13 4.72
N ARG A 12 8.66 -1.45 5.36
CA ARG A 12 9.93 -1.08 4.76
C ARG A 12 10.78 -2.29 4.38
N ASP A 13 10.80 -3.33 5.23
CA ASP A 13 11.57 -4.56 5.01
C ASP A 13 11.03 -5.40 3.83
N THR A 14 9.77 -5.21 3.43
CA THR A 14 9.19 -5.89 2.27
C THR A 14 9.57 -5.25 0.94
N GLU A 15 10.16 -4.08 0.96
CA GLU A 15 10.44 -3.28 -0.23
C GLU A 15 11.89 -3.42 -0.68
N LYS A 16 12.09 -3.81 -1.94
CA LYS A 16 13.41 -3.84 -2.56
C LYS A 16 13.88 -2.44 -2.90
N VAL A 17 15.08 -2.08 -2.46
CA VAL A 17 15.70 -0.79 -2.75
C VAL A 17 16.59 -0.87 -3.98
N MET A 18 16.38 0.06 -4.90
CA MET A 18 17.25 0.27 -6.06
C MET A 18 17.87 1.67 -5.96
N LEU A 19 19.19 1.74 -5.77
CA LEU A 19 19.93 3.01 -5.71
C LEU A 19 20.26 3.56 -7.10
N ARG A 20 19.28 3.44 -8.01
CA ARG A 20 19.38 3.88 -9.41
C ARG A 20 18.00 4.03 -10.03
N TYR A 21 17.95 4.72 -11.16
CA TYR A 21 16.79 4.67 -12.05
C TYR A 21 16.80 3.38 -12.88
N TYR A 22 15.63 2.86 -13.16
CA TYR A 22 15.45 1.64 -13.94
C TYR A 22 14.09 1.60 -14.64
N ASN A 23 13.97 0.78 -15.66
CA ASN A 23 12.69 0.53 -16.31
C ASN A 23 11.95 -0.60 -15.58
N ASP A 24 10.73 -0.34 -15.15
CA ASP A 24 9.98 -1.22 -14.25
C ASP A 24 9.51 -2.56 -14.86
N MET A 25 9.51 -2.67 -16.17
CA MET A 25 9.15 -3.89 -16.90
C MET A 25 10.35 -4.56 -17.62
N GLY A 26 11.57 -4.22 -17.24
CA GLY A 26 12.79 -4.75 -17.79
C GLY A 26 13.43 -3.83 -18.84
N LYS A 27 14.47 -4.33 -19.51
CA LYS A 27 15.27 -3.54 -20.44
C LYS A 27 14.41 -2.91 -21.55
N ASN A 28 14.45 -1.59 -21.63
CA ASN A 28 13.72 -0.77 -22.62
C ASN A 28 12.20 -0.95 -22.60
N LYS A 29 11.62 -1.33 -21.46
CA LYS A 29 10.16 -1.51 -21.30
C LYS A 29 9.63 -0.88 -20.03
N GLY A 30 8.37 -0.45 -20.09
CA GLY A 30 7.65 0.09 -18.95
C GLY A 30 7.91 1.56 -18.71
N ASN A 31 7.90 1.93 -17.44
CA ASN A 31 8.05 3.31 -16.99
C ASN A 31 9.36 3.50 -16.22
N CYS A 32 9.88 4.72 -16.27
CA CYS A 32 11.05 5.09 -15.50
C CYS A 32 10.72 5.14 -14.01
N THR A 33 11.48 4.41 -13.21
CA THR A 33 11.25 4.14 -11.80
C THR A 33 12.58 4.24 -11.05
N TRP A 34 12.54 4.53 -9.76
CA TRP A 34 13.73 4.62 -8.93
C TRP A 34 13.45 4.23 -7.48
N GLY A 35 14.50 3.94 -6.72
CA GLY A 35 14.40 3.69 -5.29
C GLY A 35 13.54 2.47 -4.95
N ILE A 36 12.44 2.67 -4.28
CA ILE A 36 11.48 1.64 -3.85
C ILE A 36 10.25 1.67 -4.77
N GLY A 37 10.44 1.43 -6.07
CA GLY A 37 9.37 1.45 -7.03
C GLY A 37 8.73 2.82 -7.24
N PHE A 38 9.45 3.91 -7.02
CA PHE A 38 8.95 5.27 -7.18
C PHE A 38 8.84 5.63 -8.66
N TYR A 39 7.62 5.91 -9.10
CA TYR A 39 7.35 6.35 -10.45
C TYR A 39 7.98 7.73 -10.72
N ALA A 40 8.87 7.81 -11.71
CA ALA A 40 9.46 9.05 -12.14
C ALA A 40 8.65 9.69 -13.29
N HIS A 41 8.45 8.95 -14.37
CA HIS A 41 7.63 9.39 -15.51
C HIS A 41 7.20 8.20 -16.39
N LYS A 42 6.22 8.45 -17.24
CA LYS A 42 5.76 7.50 -18.25
C LYS A 42 6.84 7.25 -19.30
N GLY A 43 6.98 6.00 -19.72
CA GLY A 43 7.98 5.58 -20.70
C GLY A 43 9.33 5.27 -20.08
N VAL A 44 10.23 4.75 -20.90
CA VAL A 44 11.55 4.31 -20.43
C VAL A 44 12.42 5.46 -19.95
N CYS A 45 13.33 5.17 -19.04
CA CYS A 45 14.32 6.13 -18.57
C CYS A 45 15.24 6.57 -19.72
N SER A 46 15.66 7.85 -19.70
CA SER A 46 16.71 8.34 -20.55
C SER A 46 18.07 7.71 -20.19
N LYS A 47 19.05 7.82 -21.08
CA LYS A 47 20.41 7.35 -20.80
C LYS A 47 20.99 8.04 -19.57
N GLU A 48 20.80 9.36 -19.44
CA GLU A 48 21.26 10.14 -18.30
C GLU A 48 20.62 9.68 -16.98
N GLU A 49 19.31 9.37 -16.98
CA GLU A 49 18.62 8.85 -15.82
C GLU A 49 19.16 7.48 -15.41
N LEU A 50 19.38 6.57 -16.37
CA LEU A 50 19.93 5.22 -16.09
C LEU A 50 21.35 5.27 -15.52
N GLU A 51 22.12 6.29 -15.83
CA GLU A 51 23.48 6.52 -15.32
C GLU A 51 23.49 7.28 -13.98
N ARG A 52 22.38 7.90 -13.59
CA ARG A 52 22.27 8.69 -12.37
C ARG A 52 22.26 7.80 -11.13
N LYS A 53 23.15 8.08 -10.20
CA LYS A 53 23.15 7.45 -8.88
C LYS A 53 22.12 8.09 -7.97
N VAL A 54 21.46 7.24 -7.18
CA VAL A 54 20.50 7.65 -6.15
C VAL A 54 21.08 7.27 -4.79
N ASN A 55 21.10 8.20 -3.85
CA ASN A 55 21.58 7.91 -2.50
C ASN A 55 20.46 7.40 -1.59
N VAL A 56 20.82 6.71 -0.52
CA VAL A 56 19.90 6.13 0.46
C VAL A 56 19.04 7.21 1.11
N ALA A 57 19.61 8.36 1.44
CA ALA A 57 18.88 9.46 2.08
C ALA A 57 17.72 9.96 1.21
N SER A 58 17.91 10.09 -0.10
CA SER A 58 16.84 10.46 -1.03
C SER A 58 15.72 9.42 -1.11
N VAL A 59 16.07 8.14 -1.08
CA VAL A 59 15.08 7.04 -1.08
C VAL A 59 14.27 7.06 0.21
N GLU A 60 14.92 7.19 1.36
CA GLU A 60 14.23 7.22 2.66
C GLU A 60 13.34 8.48 2.81
N ALA A 61 13.79 9.63 2.33
CA ALA A 61 12.98 10.86 2.35
C ALA A 61 11.70 10.72 1.49
N GLU A 62 11.82 10.16 0.29
CA GLU A 62 10.67 9.94 -0.59
C GLU A 62 9.73 8.87 -0.02
N TYR A 63 10.28 7.80 0.57
CA TYR A 63 9.49 6.79 1.25
C TYR A 63 8.68 7.38 2.40
N ALA A 64 9.31 8.14 3.28
CA ALA A 64 8.65 8.81 4.40
C ALA A 64 7.54 9.75 3.94
N LYS A 65 7.76 10.50 2.86
CA LYS A 65 6.74 11.36 2.24
C LYS A 65 5.54 10.57 1.75
N ARG A 66 5.76 9.47 1.05
CA ARG A 66 4.67 8.62 0.52
C ARG A 66 3.89 7.92 1.62
N VAL A 67 4.55 7.49 2.69
CA VAL A 67 3.88 6.95 3.87
C VAL A 67 3.01 8.03 4.53
N ALA A 68 3.53 9.24 4.71
CA ALA A 68 2.77 10.36 5.27
C ALA A 68 1.54 10.72 4.43
N GLU A 69 1.64 10.64 3.10
CA GLU A 69 0.52 10.83 2.18
C GLU A 69 -0.54 9.72 2.35
N ALA A 70 -0.13 8.46 2.48
CA ALA A 70 -1.03 7.36 2.75
C ALA A 70 -1.74 7.50 4.10
N GLU A 71 -1.01 7.84 5.17
CA GLU A 71 -1.58 8.14 6.48
C GLU A 71 -2.62 9.26 6.42
N ARG A 72 -2.28 10.36 5.75
CA ARG A 72 -3.20 11.49 5.57
C ARG A 72 -4.46 11.07 4.84
N ARG A 73 -4.33 10.26 3.80
CA ARG A 73 -5.48 9.76 3.03
C ARG A 73 -6.40 8.91 3.89
N VAL A 74 -5.86 7.99 4.67
CA VAL A 74 -6.66 7.17 5.62
C VAL A 74 -7.39 8.07 6.62
N ARG A 75 -6.70 9.01 7.25
CA ARG A 75 -7.33 9.93 8.22
C ARG A 75 -8.44 10.79 7.63
N LEU A 76 -8.32 11.21 6.37
CA LEU A 76 -9.32 12.05 5.72
C LEU A 76 -10.50 11.27 5.15
N LYS A 77 -10.31 10.01 4.77
CA LYS A 77 -11.30 9.24 4.03
C LYS A 77 -12.06 8.22 4.87
N VAL A 78 -11.51 7.80 6.01
CA VAL A 78 -12.14 6.84 6.90
C VAL A 78 -12.72 7.57 8.11
N ASN A 79 -14.04 7.49 8.25
CA ASN A 79 -14.79 8.22 9.29
C ASN A 79 -15.06 7.36 10.54
N MET A 80 -14.95 6.02 10.43
CA MET A 80 -15.11 5.16 11.60
C MET A 80 -13.86 5.20 12.49
N PRO A 81 -14.00 5.02 13.81
CA PRO A 81 -12.86 4.85 14.69
C PRO A 81 -12.04 3.62 14.30
N LEU A 82 -10.73 3.79 14.22
CA LEU A 82 -9.77 2.73 13.96
C LEU A 82 -8.88 2.51 15.19
N ASP A 83 -8.61 1.26 15.52
CA ASP A 83 -7.49 0.96 16.43
C ASP A 83 -6.15 1.05 15.67
N GLN A 84 -5.05 0.90 16.39
CA GLN A 84 -3.71 1.05 15.81
C GLN A 84 -3.42 -0.01 14.73
N ASP A 85 -3.83 -1.25 14.96
CA ASP A 85 -3.59 -2.34 14.01
C ASP A 85 -4.40 -2.14 12.72
N GLN A 86 -5.64 -1.67 12.84
CA GLN A 86 -6.48 -1.33 11.70
C GLN A 86 -5.91 -0.14 10.91
N PHE A 87 -5.46 0.89 11.62
CA PHE A 87 -4.83 2.04 10.97
C PHE A 87 -3.56 1.66 10.22
N ASP A 88 -2.67 0.90 10.86
CA ASP A 88 -1.42 0.41 10.27
C ASP A 88 -1.69 -0.42 9.00
N ALA A 89 -2.65 -1.33 9.07
CA ALA A 89 -3.05 -2.16 7.94
C ALA A 89 -3.59 -1.33 6.77
N LEU A 90 -4.44 -0.33 7.06
CA LEU A 90 -4.98 0.56 6.02
C LEU A 90 -3.92 1.45 5.38
N VAL A 91 -2.97 1.94 6.16
CA VAL A 91 -1.85 2.74 5.62
C VAL A 91 -1.00 1.89 4.69
N SER A 92 -0.64 0.67 5.10
CA SER A 92 0.10 -0.29 4.27
C SER A 92 -0.65 -0.60 2.96
N PHE A 93 -1.94 -0.87 3.04
CA PHE A 93 -2.78 -1.15 1.88
C PHE A 93 -2.91 0.07 0.96
N THR A 94 -3.15 1.25 1.53
CA THR A 94 -3.28 2.52 0.79
C THR A 94 -1.99 2.87 0.05
N TYR A 95 -0.84 2.67 0.68
CA TYR A 95 0.47 2.88 0.08
C TYR A 95 0.70 2.03 -1.17
N ASN A 96 0.27 0.78 -1.13
CA ASN A 96 0.57 -0.22 -2.17
C ASN A 96 -0.53 -0.38 -3.23
N THR A 97 -1.71 0.23 -3.05
CA THR A 97 -2.88 -0.05 -3.87
C THR A 97 -3.36 1.20 -4.61
N ARG A 98 -4.06 1.00 -5.72
CA ARG A 98 -4.63 2.08 -6.53
C ARG A 98 -5.77 2.80 -5.82
N SER A 99 -5.94 4.09 -6.10
CA SER A 99 -6.97 4.95 -5.50
C SER A 99 -8.39 4.38 -5.60
N ALA A 100 -8.76 3.79 -6.72
CA ALA A 100 -10.11 3.21 -6.91
C ALA A 100 -10.37 2.04 -5.96
N THR A 101 -9.38 1.17 -5.75
CA THR A 101 -9.49 0.04 -4.82
C THR A 101 -9.51 0.54 -3.37
N ASN A 102 -8.66 1.50 -3.03
CA ASN A 102 -8.66 2.14 -1.72
C ASN A 102 -10.01 2.75 -1.40
N GLN A 103 -10.62 3.48 -2.35
CA GLN A 103 -11.93 4.09 -2.14
C GLN A 103 -13.01 3.06 -1.81
N ARG A 104 -13.01 1.91 -2.49
CA ARG A 104 -13.95 0.81 -2.20
C ARG A 104 -13.82 0.29 -0.76
N VAL A 105 -12.60 0.19 -0.25
CA VAL A 105 -12.34 -0.20 1.15
C VAL A 105 -12.85 0.86 2.11
N TYR A 106 -12.54 2.13 1.85
CA TYR A 106 -13.01 3.24 2.70
C TYR A 106 -14.55 3.33 2.74
N ASP A 107 -15.20 3.18 1.60
CA ASP A 107 -16.68 3.19 1.49
C ASP A 107 -17.30 2.04 2.28
N ALA A 108 -16.71 0.84 2.21
CA ALA A 108 -17.15 -0.31 2.99
C ALA A 108 -17.03 -0.06 4.50
N LEU A 109 -15.89 0.49 4.94
CA LEU A 109 -15.67 0.83 6.35
C LEU A 109 -16.63 1.92 6.83
N ASN A 110 -16.81 2.98 6.05
CA ASN A 110 -17.70 4.09 6.39
C ASN A 110 -19.18 3.70 6.42
N SER A 111 -19.57 2.66 5.69
CA SER A 111 -20.91 2.06 5.75
C SER A 111 -21.08 1.01 6.88
N GLY A 112 -20.03 0.80 7.69
CA GLY A 112 -20.05 -0.19 8.77
C GLY A 112 -19.84 -1.64 8.30
N ASN A 113 -19.57 -1.87 7.03
CA ASN A 113 -19.35 -3.21 6.48
C ASN A 113 -17.88 -3.62 6.51
N VAL A 114 -17.41 -3.93 7.72
CA VAL A 114 -16.00 -4.28 7.98
C VAL A 114 -15.61 -5.59 7.28
N ASP A 115 -16.52 -6.56 7.22
CA ASP A 115 -16.27 -7.84 6.54
C ASP A 115 -16.05 -7.64 5.04
N ARG A 116 -16.81 -6.75 4.41
CA ARG A 116 -16.61 -6.38 3.00
C ARG A 116 -15.26 -5.70 2.79
N ALA A 117 -14.87 -4.80 3.68
CA ALA A 117 -13.55 -4.17 3.62
C ALA A 117 -12.43 -5.23 3.69
N SER A 118 -12.52 -6.17 4.64
CA SER A 118 -11.58 -7.28 4.75
C SER A 118 -11.53 -8.13 3.49
N ALA A 119 -12.68 -8.45 2.89
CA ALA A 119 -12.76 -9.23 1.64
C ALA A 119 -12.12 -8.49 0.46
N ILE A 120 -12.33 -7.19 0.32
CA ILE A 120 -11.69 -6.38 -0.73
C ILE A 120 -10.17 -6.38 -0.56
N ILE A 121 -9.68 -6.18 0.66
CA ILE A 121 -8.25 -6.20 0.96
C ILE A 121 -7.64 -7.56 0.61
N SER A 122 -8.18 -8.64 1.16
CA SER A 122 -7.65 -10.00 0.94
C SER A 122 -7.73 -10.45 -0.52
N GLY A 123 -8.73 -9.98 -1.28
CA GLY A 123 -8.90 -10.27 -2.71
C GLY A 123 -8.03 -9.42 -3.64
N SER A 124 -7.33 -8.41 -3.14
CA SER A 124 -6.51 -7.50 -3.95
C SER A 124 -5.10 -8.06 -4.21
N VAL A 125 -5.06 -9.25 -4.80
CA VAL A 125 -3.84 -10.04 -5.05
C VAL A 125 -3.48 -10.16 -6.53
N TYR A 126 -4.25 -9.53 -7.41
CA TYR A 126 -4.03 -9.59 -8.86
C TYR A 126 -3.40 -8.30 -9.40
N VAL A 127 -2.50 -8.45 -10.34
CA VAL A 127 -1.91 -7.36 -11.12
C VAL A 127 -2.28 -7.54 -12.60
N LYS A 128 -2.37 -6.42 -13.33
CA LYS A 128 -2.59 -6.48 -14.78
C LYS A 128 -1.26 -6.53 -15.51
N VAL A 129 -1.06 -7.56 -16.31
CA VAL A 129 0.07 -7.69 -17.24
C VAL A 129 -0.51 -7.91 -18.63
N ASP A 130 -0.20 -7.02 -19.57
CA ASP A 130 -0.73 -7.02 -20.95
C ASP A 130 -2.26 -7.16 -20.99
N GLY A 131 -2.96 -6.43 -20.12
CA GLY A 131 -4.42 -6.43 -20.01
C GLY A 131 -5.04 -7.63 -19.31
N LYS A 132 -4.26 -8.64 -18.91
CA LYS A 132 -4.72 -9.83 -18.18
C LYS A 132 -4.46 -9.71 -16.69
N ALA A 133 -5.44 -10.16 -15.89
CA ALA A 133 -5.26 -10.26 -14.44
C ALA A 133 -4.41 -11.51 -14.11
N ILE A 134 -3.28 -11.29 -13.46
CA ILE A 134 -2.36 -12.35 -13.03
C ILE A 134 -2.21 -12.30 -11.52
N LEU A 135 -2.27 -13.47 -10.88
CA LEU A 135 -2.04 -13.60 -9.45
C LEU A 135 -0.60 -13.19 -9.11
N ALA A 136 -0.46 -12.20 -8.26
CA ALA A 136 0.82 -11.79 -7.70
C ALA A 136 1.05 -12.52 -6.37
N SER A 137 1.74 -13.64 -6.41
CA SER A 137 1.95 -14.50 -5.22
C SER A 137 2.58 -13.76 -4.03
N GLY A 138 3.47 -12.80 -4.29
CA GLY A 138 4.06 -11.93 -3.27
C GLY A 138 3.06 -11.04 -2.52
N LEU A 139 1.88 -10.77 -3.12
CA LEU A 139 0.83 -10.01 -2.47
C LEU A 139 -0.06 -10.84 -1.54
N VAL A 140 -0.14 -12.14 -1.71
CA VAL A 140 -1.07 -13.00 -0.94
C VAL A 140 -0.84 -12.88 0.55
N LYS A 141 0.40 -13.04 1.00
CA LYS A 141 0.77 -12.91 2.42
C LYS A 141 0.51 -11.49 2.93
N ARG A 142 0.93 -10.48 2.19
CA ARG A 142 0.73 -9.06 2.55
C ARG A 142 -0.75 -8.74 2.73
N ARG A 143 -1.60 -9.13 1.81
CA ARG A 143 -3.05 -8.89 1.87
C ARG A 143 -3.72 -9.66 3.01
N ALA A 144 -3.24 -10.86 3.31
CA ALA A 144 -3.71 -11.62 4.47
C ALA A 144 -3.42 -10.89 5.79
N GLU A 145 -2.23 -10.34 5.95
CA GLU A 145 -1.84 -9.54 7.11
C GLU A 145 -2.62 -8.23 7.20
N GLU A 146 -2.78 -7.51 6.08
CA GLU A 146 -3.52 -6.23 6.02
C GLU A 146 -5.03 -6.41 6.26
N SER A 147 -5.62 -7.54 5.90
CA SER A 147 -7.05 -7.82 6.13
C SER A 147 -7.35 -8.35 7.54
N ALA A 148 -6.36 -8.92 8.21
CA ALA A 148 -6.53 -9.59 9.51
C ALA A 148 -7.18 -8.70 10.59
N PRO A 149 -6.81 -7.41 10.78
CA PRO A 149 -7.42 -6.56 11.80
C PRO A 149 -8.91 -6.25 11.59
N PHE A 150 -9.44 -6.57 10.40
CA PHE A 150 -10.84 -6.36 10.04
C PHE A 150 -11.68 -7.63 10.07
N ARG A 151 -11.06 -8.80 10.34
CA ARG A 151 -11.79 -10.06 10.47
C ARG A 151 -12.37 -10.19 11.87
N GLY A 152 -13.67 -10.50 11.96
CA GLY A 152 -14.32 -10.77 13.24
C GLY A 152 -14.63 -9.56 14.11
N SER A 153 -14.43 -8.32 13.62
CA SER A 153 -14.74 -7.09 14.36
C SER A 153 -16.27 -6.82 14.47
N GLY A 154 -17.07 -7.65 13.85
CA GLY A 154 -18.53 -7.48 13.84
C GLY A 154 -19.27 -7.93 15.11
N ASN A 155 -18.60 -8.58 16.06
CA ASN A 155 -19.29 -9.21 17.20
C ASN A 155 -18.90 -8.67 18.59
N SER A 156 -18.11 -7.60 18.70
CA SER A 156 -17.64 -7.11 20.02
C SER A 156 -18.37 -5.88 20.56
N ARG A 157 -19.58 -5.57 20.07
CA ARG A 157 -20.35 -4.39 20.53
C ARG A 157 -21.76 -4.68 21.07
N VAL A 158 -22.01 -5.86 21.61
CA VAL A 158 -23.31 -6.16 22.25
C VAL A 158 -23.14 -6.74 23.66
N GLU A 159 -22.13 -6.38 24.43
CA GLU A 159 -22.09 -6.71 25.86
C GLU A 159 -21.41 -5.63 26.69
N ALA A 160 -22.04 -4.45 26.77
CA ALA A 160 -21.77 -3.49 27.83
C ALA A 160 -22.99 -2.63 28.09
N THR A 161 -24.12 -3.28 28.40
CA THR A 161 -25.24 -2.63 29.11
C THR A 161 -26.02 -3.70 29.86
N ARG A 162 -25.54 -4.04 31.04
CA ARG A 162 -26.32 -4.47 32.20
C ARG A 162 -25.59 -4.13 33.48
#